data_8d99713d6e76fa97217c11d50c514b8b
#
_entry.id   8d99713d6e76fa97217c11d50c514b8b
#
_cell.length_a   1.000
_cell.length_b   1.000
_cell.length_c   1.000
_cell.angle_alpha   90.00
_cell.angle_beta   90.00
_cell.angle_gamma   90.00
#
_symmetry.space_group_name_H-M   'P 1'
#
loop_
_entity.id
_entity.type
_entity.pdbx_description
1 polymer ?
#
loop_
_entity_poly.entity_id
_entity_poly.type
_entity_poly.pdbx_seq_one_letter_code
_entity_poly.pdbx_strand_id
1 'polypeptide(L)'
;MSERWSATKAVTRASLATLLALGCATGQADEPRPPSVAGARPARWAVPVDEPGLPNLHRVSDVYYRGAQPTAGGMRELEKLGVKTVVNLRAVHSDRDEIGDTKLEYEHISFKAWHAEDEDVVRFLRIVTDPVRQPVFVHCQHGADRTGTMTALYRIAVEGWSKEDAIAEMTGGGYGFHAMWKNLVEYVRNVDVERLAREAGVEPPRER
;
A
#
# COMPACT_ATOMS: atom_id res chain seq x y z
N MET A 1 28.60 80.08 17.37
CA MET A 1 27.19 80.44 17.39
C MET A 1 26.45 79.20 17.79
N SER A 2 26.22 79.03 19.10
CA SER A 2 25.04 79.38 19.91
C SER A 2 23.77 78.66 19.29
N GLU A 3 23.02 77.89 19.95
CA GLU A 3 22.52 78.04 21.31
C GLU A 3 22.04 76.64 21.86
N ARG A 4 22.20 76.54 23.13
CA ARG A 4 21.55 75.59 24.07
C ARG A 4 20.05 75.85 24.09
N TRP A 5 19.27 74.77 24.35
CA TRP A 5 18.20 74.98 25.35
C TRP A 5 17.87 73.64 26.08
N SER A 6 17.54 73.93 27.33
CA SER A 6 17.54 73.14 28.53
C SER A 6 16.18 72.60 28.87
N ALA A 7 16.18 71.45 29.58
CA ALA A 7 15.27 71.00 30.64
C ALA A 7 13.82 70.69 30.28
N THR A 8 13.28 69.57 30.74
CA THR A 8 12.80 69.43 32.14
C THR A 8 12.48 67.97 32.42
N LYS A 9 12.79 67.48 33.59
CA LYS A 9 12.45 66.18 34.17
C LYS A 9 10.95 66.15 34.49
N ALA A 10 10.28 65.02 34.09
CA ALA A 10 9.04 64.59 34.69
C ALA A 10 9.17 63.15 35.13
N VAL A 11 9.18 62.96 36.42
CA VAL A 11 9.12 61.64 37.07
C VAL A 11 7.66 61.23 37.12
N THR A 12 7.32 60.14 36.46
CA THR A 12 5.99 59.55 36.66
C THR A 12 6.19 58.08 37.06
N ARG A 13 5.68 57.76 38.24
CA ARG A 13 5.63 56.43 38.82
C ARG A 13 4.83 55.50 37.92
N ALA A 14 5.43 54.44 37.44
CA ALA A 14 4.72 53.35 36.82
C ALA A 14 4.47 52.24 37.85
N SER A 15 3.21 52.00 38.10
CA SER A 15 2.71 50.92 38.94
C SER A 15 2.97 49.57 38.24
N LEU A 16 3.58 48.65 38.96
CA LEU A 16 3.79 47.27 38.53
C LEU A 16 2.46 46.54 38.64
N ALA A 17 1.77 46.32 37.51
CA ALA A 17 0.65 45.40 37.43
C ALA A 17 1.12 44.04 37.02
N THR A 18 1.15 43.15 37.96
CA THR A 18 1.44 41.71 37.72
C THR A 18 0.23 41.09 37.04
N LEU A 19 0.32 40.84 35.73
CA LEU A 19 -0.65 40.00 35.03
C LEU A 19 -0.30 38.53 35.26
N LEU A 20 -1.09 37.84 36.07
CA LEU A 20 -1.16 36.38 36.09
C LEU A 20 -1.82 35.92 34.77
N ALA A 21 -1.04 35.38 33.84
CA ALA A 21 -1.56 34.63 32.70
C ALA A 21 -2.07 33.28 33.18
N LEU A 22 -3.39 33.15 33.37
CA LEU A 22 -4.03 31.83 33.44
C LEU A 22 -3.89 31.17 32.08
N GLY A 23 -3.01 30.16 31.95
CA GLY A 23 -2.96 29.26 30.81
C GLY A 23 -4.24 28.43 30.76
N CYS A 24 -5.20 28.82 29.90
CA CYS A 24 -6.23 27.90 29.45
C CYS A 24 -5.59 26.85 28.55
N ALA A 25 -5.36 25.66 29.10
CA ALA A 25 -5.14 24.47 28.30
C ALA A 25 -6.46 24.19 27.54
N THR A 26 -6.53 24.60 26.27
CA THR A 26 -7.58 24.14 25.38
C THR A 26 -7.31 22.69 25.08
N GLY A 27 -7.92 21.78 25.85
CA GLY A 27 -8.05 20.40 25.47
C GLY A 27 -8.76 20.35 24.13
N GLN A 28 -8.03 19.96 23.06
CA GLN A 28 -8.66 19.56 21.82
C GLN A 28 -9.58 18.40 22.15
N ALA A 29 -10.88 18.66 22.13
CA ALA A 29 -11.88 17.61 22.18
C ALA A 29 -11.63 16.74 20.94
N ASP A 30 -11.38 15.46 21.21
CA ASP A 30 -11.31 14.42 20.18
C ASP A 30 -12.66 14.46 19.45
N GLU A 31 -12.68 15.00 18.21
CA GLU A 31 -13.89 14.98 17.41
C GLU A 31 -14.29 13.52 17.19
N PRO A 32 -15.54 13.14 17.47
CA PRO A 32 -15.97 11.77 17.26
C PRO A 32 -15.81 11.42 15.80
N ARG A 33 -14.93 10.44 15.51
CA ARG A 33 -14.80 9.83 14.18
C ARG A 33 -16.19 9.47 13.68
N PRO A 34 -16.62 9.95 12.49
CA PRO A 34 -17.95 9.61 11.97
C PRO A 34 -18.12 8.09 11.97
N PRO A 35 -19.29 7.56 12.33
CA PRO A 35 -19.54 6.14 12.36
C PRO A 35 -19.24 5.56 10.98
N SER A 36 -18.38 4.53 10.92
CA SER A 36 -18.14 3.79 9.70
C SER A 36 -19.50 3.21 9.27
N VAL A 37 -19.97 3.59 8.09
CA VAL A 37 -21.17 2.99 7.49
C VAL A 37 -20.86 1.51 7.33
N ALA A 38 -21.50 0.67 8.15
CA ALA A 38 -21.32 -0.78 8.08
C ALA A 38 -21.69 -1.23 6.67
N GLY A 39 -20.71 -1.65 5.87
CA GLY A 39 -20.91 -2.17 4.52
C GLY A 39 -20.21 -1.44 3.37
N ALA A 40 -19.71 -0.21 3.54
CA ALA A 40 -18.99 0.46 2.47
C ALA A 40 -17.51 0.01 2.44
N ARG A 41 -17.06 -0.43 1.24
CA ARG A 41 -15.63 -0.76 1.00
C ARG A 41 -14.75 0.47 1.29
N PRO A 42 -13.69 0.38 2.09
CA PRO A 42 -12.78 1.50 2.32
C PRO A 42 -12.20 2.04 1.00
N ALA A 43 -12.22 3.35 0.82
CA ALA A 43 -11.80 4.00 -0.43
C ALA A 43 -10.32 3.73 -0.81
N ARG A 44 -9.48 3.40 0.17
CA ARG A 44 -8.07 3.06 -0.05
C ARG A 44 -7.83 1.62 -0.53
N TRP A 45 -8.86 0.75 -0.50
CA TRP A 45 -8.74 -0.62 -0.99
C TRP A 45 -8.69 -0.63 -2.52
N ALA A 46 -8.08 -1.68 -3.09
CA ALA A 46 -7.96 -1.81 -4.53
C ALA A 46 -9.32 -1.75 -5.24
N VAL A 47 -9.40 -0.99 -6.32
CA VAL A 47 -10.63 -0.70 -7.05
C VAL A 47 -10.91 -1.82 -8.07
N PRO A 48 -12.11 -2.42 -8.10
CA PRO A 48 -12.45 -3.42 -9.10
C PRO A 48 -12.45 -2.80 -10.51
N VAL A 49 -11.96 -3.57 -11.46
CA VAL A 49 -11.94 -3.25 -12.89
C VAL A 49 -12.60 -4.41 -13.62
N ASP A 50 -13.52 -4.11 -14.52
CA ASP A 50 -14.20 -5.13 -15.32
C ASP A 50 -13.62 -5.15 -16.73
N GLU A 51 -12.84 -6.20 -17.02
CA GLU A 51 -12.21 -6.38 -18.33
C GLU A 51 -12.32 -7.85 -18.78
N PRO A 52 -12.69 -8.09 -20.04
CA PRO A 52 -12.83 -9.44 -20.57
C PRO A 52 -11.54 -10.26 -20.43
N GLY A 53 -11.67 -11.48 -19.94
CA GLY A 53 -10.54 -12.41 -19.79
C GLY A 53 -9.62 -12.12 -18.60
N LEU A 54 -9.97 -11.16 -17.74
CA LEU A 54 -9.25 -10.76 -16.54
C LEU A 54 -10.13 -10.93 -15.28
N PRO A 55 -10.40 -12.16 -14.85
CA PRO A 55 -11.27 -12.38 -13.70
C PRO A 55 -10.63 -11.83 -12.43
N ASN A 56 -11.47 -11.31 -11.54
CA ASN A 56 -11.06 -10.72 -10.25
C ASN A 56 -10.01 -9.61 -10.37
N LEU A 57 -10.05 -8.85 -11.50
CA LEU A 57 -9.11 -7.76 -11.73
C LEU A 57 -9.43 -6.59 -10.80
N HIS A 58 -8.39 -6.07 -10.14
CA HIS A 58 -8.46 -4.86 -9.33
C HIS A 58 -7.21 -4.02 -9.53
N ARG A 59 -7.39 -2.69 -9.53
CA ARG A 59 -6.28 -1.74 -9.53
C ARG A 59 -5.92 -1.41 -8.08
N VAL A 60 -4.71 -1.76 -7.68
CA VAL A 60 -4.14 -1.50 -6.35
C VAL A 60 -3.60 -0.07 -6.29
N SER A 61 -2.87 0.33 -7.34
CA SER A 61 -2.33 1.68 -7.55
C SER A 61 -2.20 1.94 -9.06
N ASP A 62 -1.66 3.09 -9.46
CA ASP A 62 -1.42 3.40 -10.89
C ASP A 62 -0.37 2.48 -11.54
N VAL A 63 0.45 1.83 -10.73
CA VAL A 63 1.55 0.97 -11.19
C VAL A 63 1.37 -0.51 -10.82
N TYR A 64 0.25 -0.85 -10.15
CA TYR A 64 0.05 -2.21 -9.67
C TYR A 64 -1.42 -2.67 -9.83
N TYR A 65 -1.60 -3.77 -10.55
CA TYR A 65 -2.84 -4.49 -10.73
C TYR A 65 -2.76 -5.89 -10.13
N ARG A 66 -3.88 -6.41 -9.65
CA ARG A 66 -4.00 -7.78 -9.15
C ARG A 66 -5.20 -8.48 -9.77
N GLY A 67 -5.13 -9.82 -9.88
CA GLY A 67 -6.25 -10.58 -10.42
C GLY A 67 -6.11 -12.08 -10.26
N ALA A 68 -7.05 -12.81 -10.89
CA ALA A 68 -6.97 -14.25 -11.09
C ALA A 68 -6.22 -14.57 -12.38
N GLN A 69 -6.08 -15.88 -12.70
CA GLN A 69 -5.45 -16.37 -13.92
C GLN A 69 -6.06 -15.72 -15.16
N PRO A 70 -5.32 -14.93 -15.94
CA PRO A 70 -5.80 -14.39 -17.21
C PRO A 70 -5.99 -15.46 -18.28
N THR A 71 -6.90 -15.17 -19.22
CA THR A 71 -6.91 -15.90 -20.49
C THR A 71 -5.91 -15.28 -21.46
N ALA A 72 -5.62 -15.94 -22.59
CA ALA A 72 -4.81 -15.34 -23.68
C ALA A 72 -5.41 -14.03 -24.20
N GLY A 73 -6.77 -13.90 -24.21
CA GLY A 73 -7.45 -12.63 -24.47
C GLY A 73 -7.16 -11.58 -23.42
N GLY A 74 -7.23 -11.98 -22.15
CA GLY A 74 -6.90 -11.12 -21.00
C GLY A 74 -5.46 -10.60 -21.01
N MET A 75 -4.49 -11.40 -21.45
CA MET A 75 -3.10 -10.93 -21.59
C MET A 75 -3.01 -9.77 -22.61
N ARG A 76 -3.75 -9.83 -23.70
CA ARG A 76 -3.82 -8.70 -24.66
C ARG A 76 -4.52 -7.47 -24.08
N GLU A 77 -5.53 -7.66 -23.21
CA GLU A 77 -6.14 -6.51 -22.52
C GLU A 77 -5.19 -5.90 -21.48
N LEU A 78 -4.39 -6.70 -20.77
CA LEU A 78 -3.34 -6.17 -19.87
C LEU A 78 -2.32 -5.31 -20.65
N GLU A 79 -1.91 -5.75 -21.84
CA GLU A 79 -1.02 -4.95 -22.69
C GLU A 79 -1.67 -3.62 -23.10
N LYS A 80 -2.96 -3.60 -23.46
CA LYS A 80 -3.71 -2.36 -23.77
C LYS A 80 -3.87 -1.44 -22.57
N LEU A 81 -4.00 -2.00 -21.37
CA LEU A 81 -4.01 -1.24 -20.11
C LEU A 81 -2.63 -0.65 -19.76
N GLY A 82 -1.61 -0.93 -20.57
CA GLY A 82 -0.25 -0.44 -20.38
C GLY A 82 0.57 -1.25 -19.37
N VAL A 83 0.10 -2.41 -18.92
CA VAL A 83 0.89 -3.33 -18.10
C VAL A 83 2.13 -3.75 -18.88
N LYS A 84 3.28 -3.77 -18.21
CA LYS A 84 4.55 -4.21 -18.79
C LYS A 84 4.94 -5.61 -18.33
N THR A 85 4.67 -5.95 -17.07
CA THR A 85 5.15 -7.20 -16.47
C THR A 85 3.99 -7.96 -15.83
N VAL A 86 3.89 -9.25 -16.13
CA VAL A 86 3.01 -10.21 -15.47
C VAL A 86 3.81 -11.02 -14.46
N VAL A 87 3.33 -11.07 -13.21
CA VAL A 87 3.91 -11.87 -12.13
C VAL A 87 2.95 -13.00 -11.78
N ASN A 88 3.32 -14.21 -12.12
CA ASN A 88 2.57 -15.42 -11.81
C ASN A 88 3.04 -16.03 -10.48
N LEU A 89 2.12 -16.17 -9.52
CA LEU A 89 2.37 -16.76 -8.19
C LEU A 89 1.93 -18.22 -8.09
N ARG A 90 1.58 -18.88 -9.19
CA ARG A 90 1.17 -20.29 -9.19
C ARG A 90 2.39 -21.19 -9.07
N ALA A 91 2.30 -22.25 -8.24
CA ALA A 91 3.45 -23.11 -7.96
C ALA A 91 3.98 -23.87 -9.19
N VAL A 92 3.09 -24.31 -10.08
CA VAL A 92 3.47 -25.22 -11.18
C VAL A 92 2.95 -24.82 -12.57
N HIS A 93 2.10 -23.78 -12.68
CA HIS A 93 1.56 -23.34 -13.96
C HIS A 93 2.40 -22.20 -14.54
N SER A 94 2.69 -22.28 -15.84
CA SER A 94 3.37 -21.21 -16.60
C SER A 94 2.38 -20.52 -17.52
N ASP A 95 2.47 -19.19 -17.66
CA ASP A 95 1.60 -18.41 -18.53
C ASP A 95 2.20 -18.15 -19.92
N ARG A 96 3.26 -18.84 -20.28
CA ARG A 96 3.96 -18.59 -21.57
C ARG A 96 3.06 -18.77 -22.78
N ASP A 97 2.12 -19.70 -22.70
CA ASP A 97 1.16 -19.96 -23.76
C ASP A 97 0.08 -18.88 -23.81
N GLU A 98 -0.40 -18.38 -22.66
CA GLU A 98 -1.38 -17.31 -22.57
C GLU A 98 -0.82 -15.94 -22.95
N ILE A 99 0.45 -15.68 -22.62
CA ILE A 99 1.18 -14.46 -23.01
C ILE A 99 1.35 -14.39 -24.53
N GLY A 100 1.70 -15.51 -25.16
CA GLY A 100 1.82 -15.64 -26.61
C GLY A 100 2.74 -14.59 -27.23
N ASP A 101 2.19 -13.79 -28.15
CA ASP A 101 2.89 -12.78 -28.93
C ASP A 101 2.78 -11.34 -28.37
N THR A 102 2.24 -11.18 -27.15
CA THR A 102 2.23 -9.89 -26.46
C THR A 102 3.65 -9.44 -26.10
N LYS A 103 3.82 -8.15 -25.81
CA LYS A 103 5.09 -7.58 -25.37
C LYS A 103 5.26 -7.61 -23.84
N LEU A 104 4.38 -8.36 -23.15
CA LEU A 104 4.43 -8.47 -21.70
C LEU A 104 5.68 -9.24 -21.25
N GLU A 105 6.42 -8.66 -20.34
CA GLU A 105 7.46 -9.39 -19.60
C GLU A 105 6.83 -10.39 -18.64
N TYR A 106 7.50 -11.49 -18.36
CA TYR A 106 6.98 -12.58 -17.54
C TYR A 106 7.93 -12.93 -16.40
N GLU A 107 7.39 -12.89 -15.19
CA GLU A 107 8.06 -13.36 -13.98
C GLU A 107 7.23 -14.45 -13.33
N HIS A 108 7.90 -15.53 -12.93
CA HIS A 108 7.25 -16.65 -12.25
C HIS A 108 7.86 -16.85 -10.87
N ILE A 109 7.06 -16.65 -9.83
CA ILE A 109 7.41 -16.93 -8.44
C ILE A 109 6.59 -18.13 -8.00
N SER A 110 7.22 -19.29 -7.83
CA SER A 110 6.54 -20.55 -7.45
C SER A 110 6.09 -20.52 -5.98
N PHE A 111 5.18 -19.60 -5.64
CA PHE A 111 4.74 -19.38 -4.28
C PHE A 111 3.78 -20.47 -3.80
N LYS A 112 4.14 -21.13 -2.71
CA LYS A 112 3.38 -22.24 -2.11
C LYS A 112 2.44 -21.70 -1.03
N ALA A 113 1.12 -21.82 -1.22
CA ALA A 113 0.15 -21.30 -0.25
C ALA A 113 0.25 -21.95 1.14
N TRP A 114 0.75 -23.18 1.23
CA TRP A 114 0.94 -23.89 2.51
C TRP A 114 2.26 -23.55 3.20
N HIS A 115 3.19 -22.89 2.51
CA HIS A 115 4.51 -22.54 3.05
C HIS A 115 5.04 -21.29 2.34
N ALA A 116 4.77 -20.13 2.93
CA ALA A 116 5.30 -18.85 2.45
C ALA A 116 6.80 -18.74 2.78
N GLU A 117 7.60 -18.38 1.80
CA GLU A 117 9.06 -18.23 1.92
C GLU A 117 9.43 -16.73 1.81
N ASP A 118 10.34 -16.27 2.66
CA ASP A 118 10.79 -14.89 2.69
C ASP A 118 11.47 -14.46 1.38
N GLU A 119 12.20 -15.39 0.76
CA GLU A 119 12.89 -15.19 -0.52
C GLU A 119 11.91 -14.87 -1.66
N ASP A 120 10.74 -15.52 -1.66
CA ASP A 120 9.67 -15.25 -2.63
C ASP A 120 9.15 -13.81 -2.48
N VAL A 121 9.00 -13.35 -1.24
CA VAL A 121 8.57 -11.98 -0.92
C VAL A 121 9.62 -10.96 -1.34
N VAL A 122 10.88 -11.19 -1.03
CA VAL A 122 12.00 -10.32 -1.43
C VAL A 122 12.07 -10.20 -2.96
N ARG A 123 11.96 -11.33 -3.67
CA ARG A 123 11.94 -11.34 -5.13
C ARG A 123 10.73 -10.59 -5.69
N PHE A 124 9.55 -10.82 -5.12
CA PHE A 124 8.32 -10.12 -5.48
C PHE A 124 8.46 -8.61 -5.31
N LEU A 125 8.92 -8.15 -4.15
CA LEU A 125 9.09 -6.72 -3.88
C LEU A 125 10.07 -6.08 -4.87
N ARG A 126 11.20 -6.73 -5.19
CA ARG A 126 12.14 -6.23 -6.22
C ARG A 126 11.47 -6.03 -7.58
N ILE A 127 10.61 -6.96 -7.99
CA ILE A 127 9.94 -6.89 -9.29
C ILE A 127 8.92 -5.75 -9.30
N VAL A 128 8.04 -5.68 -8.29
CA VAL A 128 6.91 -4.75 -8.31
C VAL A 128 7.30 -3.31 -8.01
N THR A 129 8.48 -3.09 -7.45
CA THR A 129 9.00 -1.73 -7.19
C THR A 129 9.99 -1.24 -8.24
N ASP A 130 10.38 -2.07 -9.19
CA ASP A 130 11.24 -1.66 -10.31
C ASP A 130 10.46 -0.78 -11.31
N PRO A 131 10.82 0.52 -11.46
CA PRO A 131 10.11 1.43 -12.37
C PRO A 131 10.17 1.01 -13.84
N VAL A 132 11.18 0.23 -14.24
CA VAL A 132 11.30 -0.27 -15.61
C VAL A 132 10.22 -1.30 -15.91
N ARG A 133 9.84 -2.10 -14.91
CA ARG A 133 8.88 -3.19 -15.00
C ARG A 133 7.42 -2.75 -14.81
N GLN A 134 7.21 -1.55 -14.28
CA GLN A 134 5.88 -1.01 -14.00
C GLN A 134 5.18 -0.46 -15.25
N PRO A 135 3.83 -0.52 -15.32
CA PRO A 135 2.91 -1.15 -14.36
C PRO A 135 2.99 -2.67 -14.38
N VAL A 136 2.76 -3.30 -13.20
CA VAL A 136 2.78 -4.76 -13.04
C VAL A 136 1.37 -5.32 -12.83
N PHE A 137 1.13 -6.54 -13.31
CA PHE A 137 -0.05 -7.34 -12.96
C PHE A 137 0.37 -8.60 -12.22
N VAL A 138 -0.18 -8.81 -11.04
CA VAL A 138 0.15 -9.94 -10.15
C VAL A 138 -1.05 -10.86 -9.99
N HIS A 139 -0.87 -12.14 -10.22
CA HIS A 139 -1.95 -13.11 -10.11
C HIS A 139 -1.53 -14.46 -9.53
N CYS A 140 -2.54 -15.23 -9.15
CA CYS A 140 -2.46 -16.67 -8.92
C CYS A 140 -3.63 -17.38 -9.61
N GLN A 141 -4.09 -18.54 -9.14
CA GLN A 141 -5.25 -19.22 -9.73
C GLN A 141 -6.54 -18.39 -9.59
N HIS A 142 -6.86 -17.93 -8.38
CA HIS A 142 -8.11 -17.24 -8.07
C HIS A 142 -7.93 -15.73 -7.82
N GLY A 143 -6.70 -15.23 -7.77
CA GLY A 143 -6.42 -13.84 -7.40
C GLY A 143 -6.70 -13.52 -5.92
N ALA A 144 -6.93 -14.54 -5.11
CA ALA A 144 -7.39 -14.42 -3.73
C ALA A 144 -6.23 -14.56 -2.73
N ASP A 145 -5.76 -15.80 -2.48
CA ASP A 145 -4.91 -16.13 -1.33
C ASP A 145 -3.45 -15.68 -1.53
N ARG A 146 -2.72 -16.28 -2.48
CA ARG A 146 -1.31 -15.96 -2.78
C ARG A 146 -1.15 -14.52 -3.25
N THR A 147 -2.01 -14.11 -4.17
CA THR A 147 -2.08 -12.72 -4.63
C THR A 147 -2.42 -11.76 -3.50
N GLY A 148 -3.37 -12.14 -2.64
CA GLY A 148 -3.73 -11.36 -1.45
C GLY A 148 -2.57 -11.19 -0.49
N THR A 149 -1.83 -12.27 -0.20
CA THR A 149 -0.65 -12.23 0.67
C THR A 149 0.42 -11.27 0.14
N MET A 150 0.78 -11.41 -1.14
CA MET A 150 1.80 -10.54 -1.75
C MET A 150 1.33 -9.08 -1.84
N THR A 151 0.04 -8.85 -2.12
CA THR A 151 -0.52 -7.49 -2.10
C THR A 151 -0.51 -6.89 -0.69
N ALA A 152 -0.83 -7.66 0.35
CA ALA A 152 -0.75 -7.19 1.73
C ALA A 152 0.68 -6.78 2.11
N LEU A 153 1.67 -7.59 1.73
CA LEU A 153 3.08 -7.26 1.96
C LEU A 153 3.54 -6.02 1.19
N TYR A 154 3.06 -5.84 -0.05
CA TYR A 154 3.28 -4.60 -0.81
C TYR A 154 2.67 -3.37 -0.11
N ARG A 155 1.41 -3.47 0.37
CA ARG A 155 0.75 -2.39 1.13
C ARG A 155 1.57 -1.97 2.34
N ILE A 156 2.13 -2.94 3.08
CA ILE A 156 2.95 -2.66 4.27
C ILE A 156 4.30 -2.08 3.87
N ALA A 157 5.04 -2.76 2.98
CA ALA A 157 6.40 -2.41 2.63
C ALA A 157 6.53 -1.09 1.84
N VAL A 158 5.59 -0.85 0.91
CA VAL A 158 5.68 0.25 -0.07
C VAL A 158 4.75 1.41 0.28
N GLU A 159 3.55 1.10 0.76
CA GLU A 159 2.54 2.13 1.04
C GLU A 159 2.41 2.47 2.53
N GLY A 160 3.14 1.79 3.42
CA GLY A 160 3.18 2.08 4.85
C GLY A 160 1.90 1.73 5.60
N TRP A 161 1.14 0.76 5.11
CA TRP A 161 -0.06 0.31 5.83
C TRP A 161 0.30 -0.46 7.09
N SER A 162 -0.59 -0.42 8.09
CA SER A 162 -0.50 -1.36 9.20
C SER A 162 -0.75 -2.80 8.72
N LYS A 163 -0.21 -3.77 9.45
CA LYS A 163 -0.48 -5.19 9.15
C LYS A 163 -1.95 -5.52 9.25
N GLU A 164 -2.65 -4.94 10.22
CA GLU A 164 -4.08 -5.11 10.45
C GLU A 164 -4.91 -4.63 9.26
N ASP A 165 -4.60 -3.45 8.74
CA ASP A 165 -5.29 -2.88 7.58
C ASP A 165 -5.04 -3.69 6.29
N ALA A 166 -3.80 -4.13 6.08
CA ALA A 166 -3.44 -4.95 4.93
C ALA A 166 -4.10 -6.34 4.99
N ILE A 167 -4.15 -6.96 6.19
CA ILE A 167 -4.87 -8.22 6.41
C ILE A 167 -6.38 -8.03 6.25
N ALA A 168 -6.93 -6.91 6.70
CA ALA A 168 -8.36 -6.60 6.52
C ALA A 168 -8.71 -6.47 5.02
N GLU A 169 -7.89 -5.79 4.22
CA GLU A 169 -8.08 -5.75 2.76
C GLU A 169 -7.94 -7.15 2.15
N MET A 170 -6.89 -7.90 2.50
CA MET A 170 -6.61 -9.24 1.97
C MET A 170 -7.80 -10.19 2.18
N THR A 171 -8.40 -10.19 3.37
CA THR A 171 -9.43 -11.15 3.76
C THR A 171 -10.87 -10.66 3.54
N GLY A 172 -11.09 -9.35 3.62
CA GLY A 172 -12.41 -8.71 3.55
C GLY A 172 -12.67 -7.90 2.27
N GLY A 173 -11.67 -7.76 1.40
CA GLY A 173 -11.75 -6.92 0.20
C GLY A 173 -12.59 -7.48 -0.95
N GLY A 174 -13.29 -8.61 -0.77
CA GLY A 174 -14.14 -9.19 -1.80
C GLY A 174 -13.39 -9.99 -2.86
N TYR A 175 -12.12 -10.32 -2.64
CA TYR A 175 -11.26 -11.07 -3.58
C TYR A 175 -11.47 -12.59 -3.54
N GLY A 176 -12.31 -13.10 -2.61
CA GLY A 176 -12.57 -14.53 -2.44
C GLY A 176 -11.53 -15.27 -1.61
N PHE A 177 -10.88 -14.60 -0.64
CA PHE A 177 -9.91 -15.24 0.24
C PHE A 177 -10.49 -16.47 0.95
N HIS A 178 -9.77 -17.60 0.88
CA HIS A 178 -10.24 -18.85 1.44
C HIS A 178 -9.79 -19.00 2.91
N ALA A 179 -10.76 -19.14 3.82
CA ALA A 179 -10.52 -19.22 5.27
C ALA A 179 -9.62 -20.39 5.71
N MET A 180 -9.41 -21.39 4.85
CA MET A 180 -8.49 -22.50 5.11
C MET A 180 -7.02 -22.07 5.17
N TRP A 181 -6.64 -20.96 4.51
CA TRP A 181 -5.26 -20.46 4.45
C TRP A 181 -4.93 -19.51 5.62
N LYS A 182 -5.25 -19.91 6.85
CA LYS A 182 -4.91 -19.15 8.06
C LYS A 182 -3.41 -18.91 8.21
N ASN A 183 -2.59 -19.87 7.78
CA ASN A 183 -1.13 -19.75 7.77
C ASN A 183 -0.64 -18.53 6.99
N LEU A 184 -1.30 -18.13 5.89
CA LEU A 184 -0.93 -16.93 5.13
C LEU A 184 -1.23 -15.64 5.91
N VAL A 185 -2.36 -15.59 6.62
CA VAL A 185 -2.68 -14.48 7.54
C VAL A 185 -1.66 -14.39 8.67
N GLU A 186 -1.32 -15.53 9.27
CA GLU A 186 -0.31 -15.61 10.33
C GLU A 186 1.07 -15.21 9.83
N TYR A 187 1.43 -15.61 8.61
CA TYR A 187 2.67 -15.19 7.97
C TYR A 187 2.74 -13.66 7.85
N VAL A 188 1.74 -13.00 7.24
CA VAL A 188 1.71 -11.53 7.13
C VAL A 188 1.78 -10.85 8.49
N ARG A 189 1.11 -11.40 9.50
CA ARG A 189 1.11 -10.84 10.87
C ARG A 189 2.49 -10.90 11.54
N ASN A 190 3.23 -11.99 11.34
CA ASN A 190 4.44 -12.29 12.10
C ASN A 190 5.74 -11.94 11.37
N VAL A 191 5.73 -11.90 10.04
CA VAL A 191 6.95 -11.65 9.25
C VAL A 191 7.49 -10.23 9.48
N ASP A 192 8.81 -10.11 9.50
CA ASP A 192 9.51 -8.82 9.55
C ASP A 192 9.55 -8.20 8.14
N VAL A 193 8.47 -7.47 7.80
CA VAL A 193 8.32 -6.85 6.47
C VAL A 193 9.38 -5.78 6.22
N GLU A 194 9.82 -5.05 7.25
CA GLU A 194 10.87 -4.04 7.11
C GLU A 194 12.21 -4.67 6.73
N ARG A 195 12.54 -5.81 7.32
CA ARG A 195 13.74 -6.59 6.94
C ARG A 195 13.63 -7.02 5.48
N LEU A 196 12.50 -7.61 5.05
CA LEU A 196 12.32 -8.06 3.67
C LEU A 196 12.35 -6.91 2.67
N ALA A 197 11.78 -5.76 3.02
CA ALA A 197 11.84 -4.54 2.22
C ALA A 197 13.29 -4.07 2.02
N ARG A 198 14.08 -4.00 3.11
CA ARG A 198 15.51 -3.66 3.02
C ARG A 198 16.30 -4.64 2.15
N GLU A 199 16.07 -5.93 2.30
CA GLU A 199 16.71 -6.97 1.47
C GLU A 199 16.30 -6.86 0.00
N ALA A 200 15.08 -6.39 -0.28
CA ALA A 200 14.60 -6.10 -1.63
C ALA A 200 15.13 -4.79 -2.20
N GLY A 201 15.76 -3.93 -1.40
CA GLY A 201 16.20 -2.60 -1.81
C GLY A 201 15.04 -1.58 -1.86
N VAL A 202 13.97 -1.84 -1.14
CA VAL A 202 12.81 -0.94 -1.03
C VAL A 202 13.04 0.03 0.12
N GLU A 203 12.99 1.32 -0.18
CA GLU A 203 13.05 2.34 0.86
C GLU A 203 11.73 2.37 1.65
N PRO A 204 11.79 2.51 2.98
CA PRO A 204 10.57 2.62 3.78
C PRO A 204 9.76 3.86 3.35
N PRO A 205 8.44 3.79 3.45
CA PRO A 205 7.59 4.94 3.19
C PRO A 205 8.03 6.12 4.05
N ARG A 206 8.18 7.30 3.45
CA ARG A 206 8.48 8.52 4.22
C ARG A 206 7.30 8.83 5.12
N GLU A 207 7.56 8.98 6.41
CA GLU A 207 6.55 9.48 7.35
C GLU A 207 5.96 10.81 6.82
N ARG A 208 4.66 10.87 6.68
CA ARG A 208 3.93 12.07 6.23
C ARG A 208 3.41 12.84 7.42
#